data_317bc184dc2d7da8d0a2702dcdf66cb4
#
_entry.id   317bc184dc2d7da8d0a2702dcdf66cb4
#
_cell.length_a   1.000
_cell.length_b   1.000
_cell.length_c   1.000
_cell.angle_alpha   90.00
_cell.angle_beta   90.00
_cell.angle_gamma   90.00
#
_symmetry.space_group_name_H-M   'P 1'
#
loop_
_entity.id
_entity.type
_entity.pdbx_description
1 polymer ?
#
loop_
_entity_poly.entity_id
_entity_poly.type
_entity_poly.pdbx_seq_one_letter_code
_entity_poly.pdbx_strand_id
1 'polypeptide(L)'
;MKKESTKSNKDAKLESAIKDIKAKYGDGSLMKLGEAKKVDVDVIKTGSLGLDMALGVGGMPMGRVVEVYGHESSGKTTLTLHIIAEAQKKGGLCAFIDAEHALDPEYAKKIGVNVNDLLISQPDTGEQTLEIAEVLIRSGAVDVIVVDSVAALVPKAELDGDMGDSHMGLQARLMSQAMRKLAGV
;
A
#
# COMPACT_ATOMS: atom_id res chain seq x y z
N MET A 1 39.00 -28.81 -20.30
CA MET A 1 37.90 -29.63 -20.81
C MET A 1 36.86 -30.09 -19.76
N LYS A 2 37.13 -30.14 -18.42
CA LYS A 2 36.13 -30.58 -17.42
C LYS A 2 35.06 -29.51 -17.01
N LYS A 3 35.27 -28.20 -17.27
CA LYS A 3 34.33 -27.13 -16.88
C LYS A 3 33.16 -26.94 -17.88
N GLU A 4 33.33 -27.25 -19.16
CA GLU A 4 32.27 -27.08 -20.16
C GLU A 4 31.21 -28.20 -20.11
N SER A 5 31.63 -29.45 -19.83
CA SER A 5 30.68 -30.56 -19.72
C SER A 5 29.74 -30.44 -18.49
N THR A 6 30.23 -29.80 -17.41
CA THR A 6 29.44 -29.61 -16.18
C THR A 6 28.40 -28.50 -16.34
N LYS A 7 28.69 -27.47 -17.16
CA LYS A 7 27.78 -26.37 -17.44
C LYS A 7 26.62 -26.83 -18.33
N SER A 8 26.90 -27.56 -19.39
CA SER A 8 25.89 -28.13 -20.29
C SER A 8 24.90 -29.08 -19.57
N ASN A 9 25.40 -29.89 -18.61
CA ASN A 9 24.52 -30.78 -17.84
C ASN A 9 23.63 -30.02 -16.81
N LYS A 10 24.10 -28.89 -16.29
CA LYS A 10 23.28 -28.02 -15.41
C LYS A 10 22.20 -27.29 -16.19
N ASP A 11 22.53 -26.79 -17.37
CA ASP A 11 21.59 -26.08 -18.23
C ASP A 11 20.47 -27.02 -18.70
N ALA A 12 20.78 -28.24 -19.13
CA ALA A 12 19.78 -29.24 -19.50
C ALA A 12 18.83 -29.63 -18.33
N LYS A 13 19.38 -29.77 -17.12
CA LYS A 13 18.56 -30.04 -15.92
C LYS A 13 17.66 -28.87 -15.56
N LEU A 14 18.14 -27.63 -15.71
CA LEU A 14 17.36 -26.43 -15.47
C LEU A 14 16.21 -26.30 -16.49
N GLU A 15 16.49 -26.55 -17.77
CA GLU A 15 15.45 -26.53 -18.81
C GLU A 15 14.35 -27.56 -18.57
N SER A 16 14.72 -28.78 -18.16
CA SER A 16 13.75 -29.81 -17.79
C SER A 16 12.87 -29.34 -16.61
N ALA A 17 13.50 -28.81 -15.55
CA ALA A 17 12.77 -28.32 -14.38
C ALA A 17 11.83 -27.15 -14.74
N ILE A 18 12.26 -26.21 -15.61
CA ILE A 18 11.43 -25.12 -16.11
C ILE A 18 10.21 -25.66 -16.85
N LYS A 19 10.42 -26.66 -17.72
CA LYS A 19 9.37 -27.31 -18.48
C LYS A 19 8.34 -27.99 -17.58
N ASP A 20 8.80 -28.70 -16.56
CA ASP A 20 7.93 -29.38 -15.60
C ASP A 20 7.11 -28.37 -14.77
N ILE A 21 7.72 -27.27 -14.34
CA ILE A 21 7.02 -26.19 -13.63
C ILE A 21 5.94 -25.56 -14.52
N LYS A 22 6.30 -25.22 -15.75
CA LYS A 22 5.34 -24.62 -16.70
C LYS A 22 4.20 -25.56 -17.03
N ALA A 23 4.48 -26.86 -17.20
CA ALA A 23 3.44 -27.86 -17.44
C ALA A 23 2.48 -28.01 -16.26
N LYS A 24 2.97 -27.85 -15.02
CA LYS A 24 2.16 -28.00 -13.80
C LYS A 24 1.40 -26.75 -13.41
N TYR A 25 2.00 -25.56 -13.60
CA TYR A 25 1.49 -24.30 -13.08
C TYR A 25 1.16 -23.24 -14.15
N GLY A 26 1.35 -23.57 -15.42
CA GLY A 26 1.12 -22.68 -16.57
C GLY A 26 2.37 -21.94 -17.03
N ASP A 27 2.37 -21.45 -18.26
CA ASP A 27 3.55 -20.82 -18.92
C ASP A 27 4.06 -19.56 -18.21
N GLY A 28 3.18 -18.83 -17.51
CA GLY A 28 3.53 -17.63 -16.73
C GLY A 28 4.15 -17.90 -15.36
N SER A 29 4.22 -19.18 -14.92
CA SER A 29 4.64 -19.53 -13.56
C SER A 29 6.14 -19.31 -13.30
N LEU A 30 6.96 -19.35 -14.35
CA LEU A 30 8.40 -19.12 -14.26
C LEU A 30 8.92 -18.48 -15.55
N MET A 31 9.58 -17.32 -15.41
CA MET A 31 10.19 -16.59 -16.51
C MET A 31 11.52 -15.96 -16.07
N LYS A 32 12.38 -15.63 -17.00
CA LYS A 32 13.57 -14.84 -16.70
C LYS A 32 13.15 -13.38 -16.52
N LEU A 33 13.72 -12.69 -15.55
CA LEU A 33 13.36 -11.29 -15.26
C LEU A 33 13.50 -10.36 -16.48
N GLY A 34 14.49 -10.62 -17.35
CA GLY A 34 14.69 -9.87 -18.60
C GLY A 34 13.61 -10.12 -19.67
N GLU A 35 12.84 -11.19 -19.54
CA GLU A 35 11.70 -11.52 -20.42
C GLU A 35 10.37 -11.00 -19.86
N ALA A 36 10.37 -10.53 -18.60
CA ALA A 36 9.18 -9.94 -17.99
C ALA A 36 8.81 -8.64 -18.71
N LYS A 37 7.54 -8.55 -19.14
CA LYS A 37 7.02 -7.31 -19.73
C LYS A 37 7.14 -6.19 -18.70
N LYS A 38 7.68 -5.02 -19.10
CA LYS A 38 7.57 -3.81 -18.31
C LYS A 38 6.10 -3.54 -18.04
N VAL A 39 5.70 -3.55 -16.78
CA VAL A 39 4.36 -3.15 -16.39
C VAL A 39 4.37 -1.63 -16.38
N ASP A 40 3.58 -1.03 -17.25
CA ASP A 40 3.30 0.41 -17.18
C ASP A 40 2.36 0.61 -16.00
N VAL A 41 2.79 1.36 -14.99
CA VAL A 41 2.04 1.56 -13.75
C VAL A 41 1.48 2.96 -13.77
N ASP A 42 0.15 3.07 -13.73
CA ASP A 42 -0.51 4.36 -13.52
C ASP A 42 -0.10 4.96 -12.18
N VAL A 43 0.08 6.28 -12.17
CA VAL A 43 0.59 6.98 -10.99
C VAL A 43 -0.23 8.23 -10.66
N ILE A 44 -0.29 8.54 -9.38
CA ILE A 44 -0.76 9.81 -8.84
C ILE A 44 0.46 10.64 -8.46
N LYS A 45 0.52 11.88 -8.93
CA LYS A 45 1.61 12.79 -8.58
C LYS A 45 1.63 13.08 -7.07
N THR A 46 2.83 13.28 -6.54
CA THR A 46 2.99 13.61 -5.12
C THR A 46 2.87 15.12 -4.84
N GLY A 47 2.81 15.93 -5.90
CA GLY A 47 2.91 17.39 -5.80
C GLY A 47 4.36 17.90 -5.67
N SER A 48 5.33 17.00 -5.53
CA SER A 48 6.76 17.31 -5.50
C SER A 48 7.48 16.70 -6.70
N LEU A 49 7.97 17.53 -7.62
CA LEU A 49 8.69 17.06 -8.79
C LEU A 49 9.92 16.22 -8.41
N GLY A 50 10.65 16.63 -7.37
CA GLY A 50 11.84 15.89 -6.91
C GLY A 50 11.49 14.51 -6.39
N LEU A 51 10.40 14.36 -5.64
CA LEU A 51 9.95 13.06 -5.15
C LEU A 51 9.41 12.18 -6.29
N ASP A 52 8.63 12.75 -7.20
CA ASP A 52 8.13 12.04 -8.38
C ASP A 52 9.27 11.44 -9.21
N MET A 53 10.36 12.20 -9.40
CA MET A 53 11.55 11.73 -10.10
C MET A 53 12.27 10.63 -9.30
N ALA A 54 12.42 10.80 -7.99
CA ALA A 54 13.10 9.84 -7.11
C ALA A 54 12.39 8.50 -7.03
N LEU A 55 11.06 8.48 -7.13
CA LEU A 55 10.25 7.26 -7.17
C LEU A 55 10.43 6.42 -8.45
N GLY A 56 11.06 6.99 -9.47
CA GLY A 56 11.40 6.28 -10.72
C GLY A 56 10.23 6.04 -11.66
N VAL A 57 9.01 5.86 -11.15
CA VAL A 57 7.77 5.70 -11.95
C VAL A 57 7.04 7.04 -12.14
N GLY A 58 7.51 8.09 -11.49
CA GLY A 58 7.00 9.45 -11.68
C GLY A 58 5.81 9.84 -10.81
N GLY A 59 5.57 9.13 -9.72
CA GLY A 59 4.51 9.40 -8.74
C GLY A 59 4.24 8.19 -7.86
N MET A 60 3.20 8.25 -7.05
CA MET A 60 2.72 7.11 -6.26
C MET A 60 2.05 6.08 -7.17
N PRO A 61 2.45 4.80 -7.14
CA PRO A 61 1.87 3.78 -8.00
C PRO A 61 0.44 3.44 -7.58
N MET A 62 -0.48 3.43 -8.54
CA MET A 62 -1.86 2.99 -8.32
C MET A 62 -1.94 1.47 -8.13
N GLY A 63 -2.98 1.02 -7.41
CA GLY A 63 -3.19 -0.40 -7.12
C GLY A 63 -2.09 -0.99 -6.22
N ARG A 64 -1.49 -0.21 -5.35
CA ARG A 64 -0.46 -0.64 -4.40
C ARG A 64 -0.73 -0.11 -3.01
N VAL A 65 -0.35 -0.91 -2.01
CA VAL A 65 -0.23 -0.43 -0.64
C VAL A 65 1.15 0.23 -0.51
N VAL A 66 1.17 1.49 -0.11
CA VAL A 66 2.39 2.28 0.08
C VAL A 66 2.50 2.67 1.54
N GLU A 67 3.62 2.37 2.15
CA GLU A 67 3.94 2.80 3.51
C GLU A 67 4.78 4.08 3.47
N VAL A 68 4.31 5.10 4.20
CA VAL A 68 5.04 6.35 4.42
C VAL A 68 5.39 6.42 5.90
N TYR A 69 6.66 6.34 6.24
CA TYR A 69 7.12 6.33 7.62
C TYR A 69 8.18 7.41 7.90
N GLY A 70 8.33 7.78 9.15
CA GLY A 70 9.26 8.81 9.59
C GLY A 70 8.88 9.34 10.97
N HIS A 71 9.74 10.19 11.54
CA HIS A 71 9.51 10.83 12.83
C HIS A 71 8.24 11.70 12.81
N GLU A 72 7.73 12.01 13.98
CA GLU A 72 6.68 13.02 14.15
C GLU A 72 7.09 14.33 13.48
N SER A 73 6.11 15.07 12.98
CA SER A 73 6.33 16.35 12.29
C SER A 73 7.25 16.30 11.05
N SER A 74 7.52 15.10 10.51
CA SER A 74 8.34 14.95 9.29
C SER A 74 7.58 15.22 7.98
N GLY A 75 6.29 15.52 8.05
CA GLY A 75 5.47 15.86 6.89
C GLY A 75 4.73 14.67 6.25
N LYS A 76 4.55 13.53 6.96
CA LYS A 76 3.81 12.36 6.45
C LYS A 76 2.39 12.74 6.01
N THR A 77 1.60 13.31 6.92
CA THR A 77 0.23 13.79 6.64
C THR A 77 0.21 14.85 5.55
N THR A 78 1.16 15.77 5.55
CA THR A 78 1.30 16.79 4.51
C THR A 78 1.48 16.16 3.14
N LEU A 79 2.34 15.15 3.01
CA LEU A 79 2.56 14.43 1.76
C LEU A 79 1.29 13.71 1.29
N THR A 80 0.58 13.04 2.18
CA THR A 80 -0.66 12.33 1.83
C THR A 80 -1.75 13.30 1.37
N LEU A 81 -1.87 14.47 2.00
CA LEU A 81 -2.80 15.52 1.57
C LEU A 81 -2.44 16.09 0.19
N HIS A 82 -1.16 16.26 -0.14
CA HIS A 82 -0.75 16.63 -1.50
C HIS A 82 -1.13 15.58 -2.53
N ILE A 83 -0.94 14.30 -2.22
CA ILE A 83 -1.34 13.19 -3.11
C ILE A 83 -2.86 13.19 -3.34
N ILE A 84 -3.66 13.41 -2.29
CA ILE A 84 -5.11 13.55 -2.38
C ILE A 84 -5.46 14.74 -3.29
N ALA A 85 -4.84 15.90 -3.07
CA ALA A 85 -5.09 17.09 -3.90
C ALA A 85 -4.77 16.83 -5.39
N GLU A 86 -3.66 16.15 -5.68
CA GLU A 86 -3.29 15.79 -7.05
C GLU A 86 -4.24 14.76 -7.67
N ALA A 87 -4.74 13.80 -6.90
CA ALA A 87 -5.76 12.84 -7.34
C ALA A 87 -7.07 13.55 -7.67
N GLN A 88 -7.55 14.43 -6.77
CA GLN A 88 -8.79 15.18 -6.96
C GLN A 88 -8.72 16.12 -8.17
N LYS A 89 -7.56 16.73 -8.47
CA LYS A 89 -7.37 17.54 -9.71
C LYS A 89 -7.62 16.73 -10.98
N LYS A 90 -7.44 15.40 -10.93
CA LYS A 90 -7.74 14.49 -12.04
C LYS A 90 -9.16 13.92 -11.99
N GLY A 91 -9.98 14.36 -11.06
CA GLY A 91 -11.35 13.86 -10.84
C GLY A 91 -11.41 12.58 -10.01
N GLY A 92 -10.30 12.20 -9.36
CA GLY A 92 -10.24 11.01 -8.50
C GLY A 92 -11.00 11.20 -7.19
N LEU A 93 -11.66 10.13 -6.73
CA LEU A 93 -12.33 10.07 -5.44
C LEU A 93 -11.34 9.61 -4.37
N CYS A 94 -11.31 10.32 -3.24
CA CYS A 94 -10.35 10.08 -2.18
C CYS A 94 -11.04 9.87 -0.83
N ALA A 95 -10.45 9.00 0.01
CA ALA A 95 -10.88 8.79 1.38
C ALA A 95 -9.69 8.96 2.33
N PHE A 96 -9.96 9.55 3.50
CA PHE A 96 -9.01 9.71 4.58
C PHE A 96 -9.58 9.07 5.85
N ILE A 97 -8.90 8.06 6.36
CA ILE A 97 -9.25 7.39 7.61
C ILE A 97 -8.32 7.95 8.68
N ASP A 98 -8.85 8.86 9.49
CA ASP A 98 -8.13 9.63 10.51
C ASP A 98 -8.22 8.91 11.86
N ALA A 99 -7.32 7.98 12.10
CA ALA A 99 -7.26 7.25 13.36
C ALA A 99 -6.61 8.04 14.51
N GLU A 100 -5.96 9.16 14.20
CA GLU A 100 -5.38 10.07 15.20
C GLU A 100 -6.36 11.19 15.60
N HIS A 101 -7.46 11.37 14.88
CA HIS A 101 -8.43 12.47 15.06
C HIS A 101 -7.77 13.85 14.98
N ALA A 102 -6.76 14.00 14.13
CA ALA A 102 -5.89 15.16 14.07
C ALA A 102 -5.92 15.91 12.74
N LEU A 103 -6.75 15.48 11.78
CA LEU A 103 -6.86 16.14 10.48
C LEU A 103 -7.47 17.54 10.62
N ASP A 104 -6.70 18.55 10.23
CA ASP A 104 -7.17 19.95 10.14
C ASP A 104 -7.71 20.25 8.74
N PRO A 105 -9.03 20.48 8.61
CA PRO A 105 -9.67 20.77 7.32
C PRO A 105 -9.16 22.08 6.68
N GLU A 106 -8.81 23.09 7.49
CA GLU A 106 -8.30 24.37 6.98
C GLU A 106 -6.88 24.20 6.43
N TYR A 107 -6.06 23.36 7.06
CA TYR A 107 -4.74 23.00 6.55
C TYR A 107 -4.85 22.19 5.26
N ALA A 108 -5.73 21.17 5.22
CA ALA A 108 -5.97 20.39 4.01
C ALA A 108 -6.38 21.26 2.83
N LYS A 109 -7.30 22.21 3.06
CA LYS A 109 -7.75 23.19 2.07
C LYS A 109 -6.62 24.09 1.57
N LYS A 110 -5.73 24.54 2.45
CA LYS A 110 -4.54 25.35 2.05
C LYS A 110 -3.57 24.58 1.17
N ILE A 111 -3.45 23.26 1.36
CA ILE A 111 -2.66 22.37 0.50
C ILE A 111 -3.31 22.21 -0.88
N GLY A 112 -4.62 22.42 -0.99
CA GLY A 112 -5.37 22.31 -2.24
C GLY A 112 -6.34 21.13 -2.29
N VAL A 113 -6.59 20.49 -1.16
CA VAL A 113 -7.62 19.45 -1.05
C VAL A 113 -9.02 20.08 -1.15
N ASN A 114 -9.87 19.53 -2.00
CA ASN A 114 -11.30 19.81 -1.96
C ASN A 114 -11.93 19.04 -0.79
N VAL A 115 -12.09 19.71 0.32
CA VAL A 115 -12.60 19.10 1.56
C VAL A 115 -14.07 18.68 1.47
N ASN A 116 -14.84 19.26 0.52
CA ASN A 116 -16.23 18.90 0.32
C ASN A 116 -16.41 17.53 -0.36
N ASP A 117 -15.39 17.10 -1.13
CA ASP A 117 -15.41 15.85 -1.89
C ASP A 117 -14.49 14.79 -1.25
N LEU A 118 -13.82 15.11 -0.14
CA LEU A 118 -13.00 14.15 0.60
C LEU A 118 -13.88 13.35 1.56
N LEU A 119 -13.92 12.03 1.37
CA LEU A 119 -14.54 11.13 2.34
C LEU A 119 -13.65 11.06 3.58
N ILE A 120 -14.22 11.27 4.77
CA ILE A 120 -13.50 11.14 6.04
C ILE A 120 -14.18 10.11 6.93
N SER A 121 -13.38 9.31 7.63
CA SER A 121 -13.81 8.40 8.68
C SER A 121 -12.88 8.50 9.87
N GLN A 122 -13.42 8.45 11.08
CA GLN A 122 -12.68 8.51 12.34
C GLN A 122 -13.09 7.32 13.23
N PRO A 123 -12.57 6.13 12.93
CA PRO A 123 -12.91 4.90 13.65
C PRO A 123 -12.21 4.83 15.01
N ASP A 124 -12.87 4.14 15.96
CA ASP A 124 -12.35 3.98 17.33
C ASP A 124 -11.37 2.81 17.47
N THR A 125 -11.41 1.82 16.57
CA THR A 125 -10.58 0.60 16.67
C THR A 125 -9.81 0.32 15.39
N GLY A 126 -8.69 -0.40 15.53
CA GLY A 126 -7.89 -0.85 14.39
C GLY A 126 -8.67 -1.78 13.45
N GLU A 127 -9.49 -2.67 13.99
CA GLU A 127 -10.34 -3.56 13.20
C GLU A 127 -11.34 -2.77 12.34
N GLN A 128 -12.03 -1.79 12.93
CA GLN A 128 -12.98 -0.94 12.23
C GLN A 128 -12.31 -0.14 11.12
N THR A 129 -11.13 0.43 11.39
CA THR A 129 -10.30 1.13 10.39
C THR A 129 -10.03 0.26 9.17
N LEU A 130 -9.55 -0.96 9.41
CA LEU A 130 -9.15 -1.87 8.35
C LEU A 130 -10.34 -2.46 7.58
N GLU A 131 -11.47 -2.67 8.24
CA GLU A 131 -12.73 -3.07 7.59
C GLU A 131 -13.27 -1.96 6.68
N ILE A 132 -13.27 -0.71 7.14
CA ILE A 132 -13.66 0.44 6.31
C ILE A 132 -12.75 0.55 5.08
N ALA A 133 -11.43 0.45 5.26
CA ALA A 133 -10.48 0.46 4.17
C ALA A 133 -10.75 -0.68 3.17
N GLU A 134 -10.99 -1.91 3.65
CA GLU A 134 -11.31 -3.06 2.80
C GLU A 134 -12.58 -2.85 1.98
N VAL A 135 -13.65 -2.33 2.59
CA VAL A 135 -14.91 -2.05 1.89
C VAL A 135 -14.71 -1.00 0.80
N LEU A 136 -13.97 0.07 1.09
CA LEU A 136 -13.65 1.11 0.11
C LEU A 136 -12.83 0.56 -1.06
N ILE A 137 -11.80 -0.27 -0.80
CA ILE A 137 -10.99 -0.91 -1.83
C ILE A 137 -11.86 -1.82 -2.71
N ARG A 138 -12.69 -2.67 -2.10
CA ARG A 138 -13.57 -3.61 -2.84
C ARG A 138 -14.62 -2.90 -3.68
N SER A 139 -14.99 -1.69 -3.33
CA SER A 139 -15.93 -0.89 -4.14
C SER A 139 -15.38 -0.56 -5.52
N GLY A 140 -14.04 -0.48 -5.66
CA GLY A 140 -13.37 -0.05 -6.88
C GLY A 140 -13.65 1.39 -7.29
N ALA A 141 -14.29 2.18 -6.42
CA ALA A 141 -14.71 3.54 -6.71
C ALA A 141 -13.74 4.61 -6.16
N VAL A 142 -12.82 4.24 -5.27
CA VAL A 142 -11.91 5.17 -4.60
C VAL A 142 -10.50 5.00 -5.14
N ASP A 143 -9.89 6.10 -5.60
CA ASP A 143 -8.57 6.11 -6.21
C ASP A 143 -7.45 6.20 -5.17
N VAL A 144 -7.70 6.89 -4.04
CA VAL A 144 -6.74 7.05 -2.94
C VAL A 144 -7.43 6.83 -1.60
N ILE A 145 -6.87 5.94 -0.81
CA ILE A 145 -7.27 5.73 0.58
C ILE A 145 -6.04 5.99 1.46
N VAL A 146 -6.15 6.93 2.38
CA VAL A 146 -5.13 7.21 3.39
C VAL A 146 -5.60 6.66 4.73
N VAL A 147 -4.72 5.99 5.46
CA VAL A 147 -4.90 5.63 6.87
C VAL A 147 -3.81 6.34 7.66
N ASP A 148 -4.18 7.30 8.48
CA ASP A 148 -3.26 8.09 9.30
C ASP A 148 -3.63 8.00 10.78
N SER A 149 -2.85 7.32 11.60
CA SER A 149 -1.69 6.49 11.26
C SER A 149 -1.86 5.06 11.80
N VAL A 150 -1.02 4.15 11.28
CA VAL A 150 -0.97 2.76 11.78
C VAL A 150 -0.63 2.70 13.28
N ALA A 151 0.15 3.65 13.78
CA ALA A 151 0.52 3.72 15.21
C ALA A 151 -0.69 3.95 16.13
N ALA A 152 -1.74 4.62 15.63
CA ALA A 152 -2.97 4.89 16.38
C ALA A 152 -4.00 3.74 16.31
N LEU A 153 -3.73 2.68 15.53
CA LEU A 153 -4.64 1.56 15.40
C LEU A 153 -4.58 0.65 16.63
N VAL A 154 -5.43 0.92 17.59
CA VAL A 154 -5.54 0.09 18.80
C VAL A 154 -6.50 -1.08 18.52
N PRO A 155 -6.06 -2.34 18.75
CA PRO A 155 -6.94 -3.49 18.66
C PRO A 155 -8.11 -3.40 19.66
N LYS A 156 -9.30 -3.82 19.25
CA LYS A 156 -10.50 -3.79 20.11
C LYS A 156 -10.27 -4.53 21.44
N ALA A 157 -9.62 -5.69 21.41
CA ALA A 157 -9.34 -6.47 22.61
C ALA A 157 -8.41 -5.71 23.61
N GLU A 158 -7.61 -4.77 23.13
CA GLU A 158 -6.78 -3.92 23.98
C GLU A 158 -7.61 -2.78 24.60
N LEU A 159 -8.58 -2.25 23.86
CA LEU A 159 -9.50 -1.22 24.36
C LEU A 159 -10.50 -1.79 25.40
N ASP A 160 -10.93 -3.03 25.21
CA ASP A 160 -11.87 -3.71 26.11
C ASP A 160 -11.19 -4.30 27.36
N GLY A 161 -9.83 -4.35 27.40
CA GLY A 161 -9.03 -4.89 28.49
C GLY A 161 -8.79 -3.90 29.63
N ASP A 162 -8.34 -4.41 30.77
CA ASP A 162 -7.96 -3.59 31.92
C ASP A 162 -6.55 -3.00 31.78
N MET A 163 -6.29 -1.85 32.44
CA MET A 163 -4.95 -1.25 32.51
C MET A 163 -3.96 -2.21 33.16
N GLY A 164 -2.97 -2.63 32.39
CA GLY A 164 -1.91 -3.56 32.82
C GLY A 164 -2.05 -4.96 32.23
N ASP A 165 -3.11 -5.24 31.49
CA ASP A 165 -3.24 -6.48 30.74
C ASP A 165 -2.16 -6.62 29.66
N SER A 166 -1.70 -7.85 29.45
CA SER A 166 -0.67 -8.12 28.46
C SER A 166 -1.28 -8.38 27.08
N HIS A 167 -1.17 -7.41 26.18
CA HIS A 167 -1.66 -7.50 24.81
C HIS A 167 -0.52 -7.65 23.78
N MET A 168 0.48 -8.48 24.09
CA MET A 168 1.68 -8.62 23.27
C MET A 168 1.38 -8.96 21.81
N GLY A 169 1.78 -8.07 20.92
CA GLY A 169 1.76 -8.30 19.48
C GLY A 169 0.38 -8.31 18.82
N LEU A 170 -0.69 -7.87 19.48
CA LEU A 170 -2.03 -7.84 18.89
C LEU A 170 -2.09 -6.92 17.68
N GLN A 171 -1.55 -5.69 17.78
CA GLN A 171 -1.50 -4.74 16.67
C GLN A 171 -0.70 -5.32 15.49
N ALA A 172 0.46 -5.91 15.75
CA ALA A 172 1.28 -6.51 14.69
C ALA A 172 0.57 -7.67 13.98
N ARG A 173 -0.20 -8.50 14.70
CA ARG A 173 -1.04 -9.56 14.13
C ARG A 173 -2.16 -9.00 13.27
N LEU A 174 -2.86 -7.98 13.77
CA LEU A 174 -3.93 -7.29 13.06
C LEU A 174 -3.40 -6.71 11.74
N MET A 175 -2.28 -5.98 11.77
CA MET A 175 -1.65 -5.41 10.58
C MET A 175 -1.17 -6.47 9.61
N SER A 176 -0.54 -7.55 10.10
CA SER A 176 -0.10 -8.66 9.25
C SER A 176 -1.27 -9.35 8.53
N GLN A 177 -2.39 -9.52 9.21
CA GLN A 177 -3.61 -10.08 8.61
C GLN A 177 -4.21 -9.12 7.58
N ALA A 178 -4.31 -7.83 7.92
CA ALA A 178 -4.84 -6.80 7.04
C ALA A 178 -4.01 -6.68 5.76
N MET A 179 -2.68 -6.60 5.84
CA MET A 179 -1.83 -6.49 4.66
C MET A 179 -2.00 -7.66 3.69
N ARG A 180 -2.11 -8.91 4.21
CA ARG A 180 -2.40 -10.07 3.35
C ARG A 180 -3.77 -9.98 2.68
N LYS A 181 -4.77 -9.47 3.40
CA LYS A 181 -6.13 -9.32 2.90
C LYS A 181 -6.22 -8.22 1.84
N LEU A 182 -5.71 -7.04 2.17
CA LEU A 182 -5.75 -5.85 1.30
C LEU A 182 -4.88 -6.01 0.03
N ALA A 183 -3.76 -6.72 0.12
CA ALA A 183 -2.92 -7.00 -1.05
C ALA A 183 -3.54 -8.04 -2.01
N GLY A 184 -4.54 -8.80 -1.57
CA GLY A 184 -5.22 -9.82 -2.37
C GLY A 184 -6.54 -9.34 -3.01
N VAL A 185 -6.94 -8.10 -2.76
CA VAL A 185 -8.16 -7.47 -3.27
C VAL A 185 -7.80 -6.53 -4.41
#